data_7c2da8a04f804621cae64950d68a110a
#
_entry.id   7c2da8a04f804621cae64950d68a110a
#
_cell.length_a   1.000
_cell.length_b   1.000
_cell.length_c   1.000
_cell.angle_alpha   90.00
_cell.angle_beta   90.00
_cell.angle_gamma   90.00
#
_symmetry.space_group_name_H-M   'P 1'
#
loop_
_entity.id
_entity.type
_entity.pdbx_description
1 polymer ?
#
loop_
_entity_poly.entity_id
_entity_poly.type
_entity_poly.pdbx_seq_one_letter_code
_entity_poly.pdbx_strand_id
1 'polypeptide(L)'
;MEELDLTALYETYARHRRNTVTPRQLLKIVLYAYHEGVYSSRDIEKACNRDINFMYLLEGMPSPDHTTISRFISLHFSECAEILMASSSNFLKEIGELSGKEIFIDGTKIEAMAGRYTFVWKKSVTKNLEKLLAKTASLIEVCVNEYALKQIPEGKVEEKHIEQVLTSLTDLKETQGIEFVYGSGKRKTQLQRDIEALESYCDRIIEYNNHIEICGERNSYSKTDPDATFMRMKEDHMLNGQLKPAYNLQHGVDSGYISWLTVNQNPGDTATLRNFISNMHGNLNFSYKVIVADAGYESEENYTFLENNNLTAVIKPTNYEQSKTSKYQNDISLAENMKYNPDGDYYICENGKHLVANNIKSRRSRTGYVRKITEYKCFECIGCPYKDSCIKGRNWKVPGDQRFKKIEISRKFVRQRKECMERITSEEGIMLRMNRSIQAEGSFAELKEDRKFRRYKSRGIKNVYTESVLMALSHNIGKLHRKIQSDKTGTHLYELKAA
;
A
#
# COMPACT_ATOMS: atom_id res chain seq x y z
N MET A 1 -18.16 -23.28 11.52
CA MET A 1 -18.07 -22.43 12.75
C MET A 1 -17.94 -23.28 14.02
N GLU A 2 -18.62 -24.41 14.13
CA GLU A 2 -18.47 -25.30 15.30
C GLU A 2 -17.08 -25.97 15.35
N GLU A 3 -16.50 -26.22 14.20
CA GLU A 3 -15.20 -26.87 14.03
C GLU A 3 -14.02 -25.90 14.04
N LEU A 4 -14.28 -24.58 14.00
CA LEU A 4 -13.24 -23.57 14.07
C LEU A 4 -12.75 -23.38 15.50
N ASP A 5 -11.44 -23.42 15.70
CA ASP A 5 -10.85 -23.09 17.00
C ASP A 5 -11.05 -21.60 17.33
N LEU A 6 -11.80 -21.34 18.38
CA LEU A 6 -12.12 -20.01 18.88
C LEU A 6 -11.41 -19.70 20.21
N THR A 7 -10.43 -20.50 20.62
CA THR A 7 -9.72 -20.32 21.89
C THR A 7 -9.17 -18.90 22.03
N ALA A 8 -8.48 -18.39 21.00
CA ALA A 8 -7.94 -17.03 20.99
C ALA A 8 -9.02 -15.95 21.19
N LEU A 9 -10.22 -16.15 20.64
CA LEU A 9 -11.35 -15.23 20.85
C LEU A 9 -11.85 -15.29 22.30
N TYR A 10 -11.98 -16.50 22.87
CA TYR A 10 -12.45 -16.64 24.25
C TYR A 10 -11.43 -16.09 25.26
N GLU A 11 -10.15 -16.18 25.01
CA GLU A 11 -9.08 -15.62 25.84
C GLU A 11 -9.12 -14.09 25.95
N THR A 12 -9.70 -13.40 24.98
CA THR A 12 -9.88 -11.93 25.06
C THR A 12 -10.93 -11.51 26.11
N TYR A 13 -11.71 -12.44 26.64
CA TYR A 13 -12.75 -12.16 27.61
C TYR A 13 -12.32 -12.47 29.05
N ALA A 14 -12.71 -11.62 30.00
CA ALA A 14 -12.55 -11.90 31.42
C ALA A 14 -13.34 -13.18 31.83
N ARG A 15 -12.87 -13.88 32.87
CA ARG A 15 -13.50 -15.11 33.36
C ARG A 15 -14.98 -14.95 33.74
N HIS A 16 -15.37 -13.77 34.21
CA HIS A 16 -16.76 -13.44 34.56
C HIS A 16 -17.33 -12.47 33.52
N ARG A 17 -18.15 -13.00 32.61
CA ARG A 17 -18.86 -12.21 31.59
C ARG A 17 -20.22 -11.78 32.11
N ARG A 18 -20.58 -10.51 31.80
CA ARG A 18 -21.92 -9.98 32.05
C ARG A 18 -22.85 -10.14 30.84
N ASN A 19 -22.29 -10.44 29.65
CA ASN A 19 -23.07 -10.56 28.42
C ASN A 19 -23.78 -11.90 28.35
N THR A 20 -25.05 -11.89 28.00
CA THR A 20 -25.88 -13.08 27.81
C THR A 20 -25.52 -13.81 26.51
N VAL A 21 -25.15 -13.05 25.43
CA VAL A 21 -24.75 -13.60 24.15
C VAL A 21 -23.28 -14.04 24.19
N THR A 22 -22.99 -15.25 23.75
CA THR A 22 -21.64 -15.83 23.77
C THR A 22 -20.75 -15.22 22.67
N PRO A 23 -19.40 -15.23 22.82
CA PRO A 23 -18.49 -14.77 21.76
C PRO A 23 -18.68 -15.50 20.43
N ARG A 24 -19.01 -16.80 20.45
CA ARG A 24 -19.32 -17.58 19.25
C ARG A 24 -20.59 -17.10 18.55
N GLN A 25 -21.64 -16.82 19.30
CA GLN A 25 -22.89 -16.27 18.74
C GLN A 25 -22.66 -14.88 18.15
N LEU A 26 -21.92 -14.01 18.85
CA LEU A 26 -21.56 -12.68 18.32
C LEU A 26 -20.76 -12.80 17.02
N LEU A 27 -19.81 -13.75 16.94
CA LEU A 27 -19.05 -14.00 15.73
C LEU A 27 -19.94 -14.50 14.60
N LYS A 28 -20.85 -15.47 14.84
CA LYS A 28 -21.83 -15.94 13.86
C LYS A 28 -22.68 -14.80 13.31
N ILE A 29 -23.22 -13.96 14.19
CA ILE A 29 -24.06 -12.81 13.84
C ILE A 29 -23.29 -11.81 12.97
N VAL A 30 -22.08 -11.43 13.40
CA VAL A 30 -21.26 -10.43 12.67
C VAL A 30 -20.85 -10.98 11.30
N LEU A 31 -20.41 -12.22 11.20
CA LEU A 31 -20.04 -12.84 9.92
C LEU A 31 -21.24 -12.97 8.98
N TYR A 32 -22.41 -13.33 9.49
CA TYR A 32 -23.62 -13.37 8.70
C TYR A 32 -24.06 -11.97 8.24
N ALA A 33 -23.95 -10.98 9.13
CA ALA A 33 -24.23 -9.58 8.77
C ALA A 33 -23.31 -9.08 7.64
N TYR A 34 -22.02 -9.37 7.71
CA TYR A 34 -21.06 -9.04 6.66
C TYR A 34 -21.34 -9.79 5.35
N HIS A 35 -21.88 -11.01 5.43
CA HIS A 35 -22.34 -11.77 4.26
C HIS A 35 -23.50 -11.07 3.57
N GLU A 36 -24.47 -10.57 4.33
CA GLU A 36 -25.66 -9.86 3.84
C GLU A 36 -25.39 -8.37 3.52
N GLY A 37 -24.15 -7.89 3.62
CA GLY A 37 -23.80 -6.49 3.35
C GLY A 37 -24.24 -5.53 4.46
N VAL A 38 -24.49 -6.02 5.68
CA VAL A 38 -24.85 -5.22 6.84
C VAL A 38 -23.62 -4.98 7.70
N TYR A 39 -23.08 -3.75 7.71
CA TYR A 39 -21.77 -3.45 8.32
C TYR A 39 -21.85 -2.59 9.58
N SER A 40 -22.92 -1.78 9.73
CA SER A 40 -23.09 -0.91 10.89
C SER A 40 -23.58 -1.71 12.10
N SER A 41 -22.95 -1.55 13.26
CA SER A 41 -23.38 -2.20 14.50
C SER A 41 -24.85 -1.92 14.84
N ARG A 42 -25.35 -0.71 14.53
CA ARG A 42 -26.77 -0.35 14.72
C ARG A 42 -27.70 -1.09 13.74
N ASP A 43 -27.26 -1.32 12.51
CA ASP A 43 -28.07 -2.04 11.54
C ASP A 43 -28.04 -3.54 11.84
N ILE A 44 -26.92 -4.06 12.36
CA ILE A 44 -26.81 -5.44 12.88
C ILE A 44 -27.76 -5.65 14.06
N GLU A 45 -27.81 -4.73 15.04
CA GLU A 45 -28.76 -4.75 16.14
C GLU A 45 -30.21 -4.77 15.63
N LYS A 46 -30.55 -3.91 14.65
CA LYS A 46 -31.89 -3.91 14.03
C LYS A 46 -32.19 -5.23 13.31
N ALA A 47 -31.21 -5.82 12.62
CA ALA A 47 -31.37 -7.11 11.96
C ALA A 47 -31.64 -8.23 12.97
N CYS A 48 -30.92 -8.26 14.10
CA CYS A 48 -31.14 -9.21 15.19
C CYS A 48 -32.56 -9.14 15.78
N ASN A 49 -33.24 -7.99 15.69
CA ASN A 49 -34.60 -7.78 16.18
C ASN A 49 -35.70 -7.99 15.13
N ARG A 50 -35.37 -8.17 13.85
CA ARG A 50 -36.34 -8.15 12.73
C ARG A 50 -36.21 -9.33 11.78
N ASP A 51 -35.01 -9.87 11.61
CA ASP A 51 -34.70 -10.92 10.66
C ASP A 51 -34.65 -12.28 11.35
N ILE A 52 -35.41 -13.21 10.83
CA ILE A 52 -35.53 -14.58 11.40
C ILE A 52 -34.20 -15.34 11.38
N ASN A 53 -33.33 -15.08 10.38
CA ASN A 53 -32.04 -15.75 10.31
C ASN A 53 -31.12 -15.27 11.44
N PHE A 54 -31.12 -13.97 11.75
CA PHE A 54 -30.37 -13.43 12.89
C PHE A 54 -30.94 -13.93 14.22
N MET A 55 -32.27 -13.99 14.35
CA MET A 55 -32.94 -14.57 15.55
C MET A 55 -32.58 -16.05 15.73
N TYR A 56 -32.50 -16.82 14.64
CA TYR A 56 -32.06 -18.20 14.68
C TYR A 56 -30.61 -18.34 15.20
N LEU A 57 -29.71 -17.47 14.74
CA LEU A 57 -28.31 -17.46 15.20
C LEU A 57 -28.15 -17.05 16.66
N LEU A 58 -29.13 -16.33 17.22
CA LEU A 58 -29.19 -15.98 18.65
C LEU A 58 -29.58 -17.16 19.53
N GLU A 59 -30.16 -18.22 18.98
CA GLU A 59 -30.53 -19.44 19.72
C GLU A 59 -31.43 -19.12 20.94
N GLY A 60 -32.37 -18.18 20.79
CA GLY A 60 -33.29 -17.74 21.85
C GLY A 60 -32.72 -16.68 22.83
N MET A 61 -31.47 -16.26 22.65
CA MET A 61 -30.89 -15.17 23.44
C MET A 61 -31.41 -13.81 22.99
N PRO A 62 -31.46 -12.82 23.90
CA PRO A 62 -31.87 -11.46 23.55
C PRO A 62 -30.88 -10.83 22.55
N SER A 63 -31.38 -9.94 21.67
CA SER A 63 -30.56 -9.20 20.72
C SER A 63 -29.47 -8.41 21.42
N PRO A 64 -28.18 -8.52 21.01
CA PRO A 64 -27.12 -7.67 21.53
C PRO A 64 -27.33 -6.23 21.04
N ASP A 65 -27.04 -5.26 21.90
CA ASP A 65 -27.04 -3.86 21.52
C ASP A 65 -25.85 -3.50 20.60
N HIS A 66 -25.97 -2.40 19.88
CA HIS A 66 -24.93 -1.94 18.95
C HIS A 66 -23.59 -1.65 19.64
N THR A 67 -23.60 -1.30 20.94
CA THR A 67 -22.37 -1.05 21.72
C THR A 67 -21.64 -2.37 21.98
N THR A 68 -22.38 -3.42 22.33
CA THR A 68 -21.85 -4.78 22.51
C THR A 68 -21.25 -5.29 21.20
N ILE A 69 -21.94 -5.15 20.07
CA ILE A 69 -21.43 -5.53 18.74
C ILE A 69 -20.17 -4.75 18.39
N SER A 70 -20.18 -3.43 18.59
CA SER A 70 -19.03 -2.57 18.30
C SER A 70 -17.82 -2.93 19.15
N ARG A 71 -18.00 -3.16 20.46
CA ARG A 71 -16.94 -3.61 21.37
C ARG A 71 -16.43 -4.99 21.02
N PHE A 72 -17.31 -5.90 20.63
CA PHE A 72 -16.91 -7.22 20.15
C PHE A 72 -15.94 -7.11 18.99
N ILE A 73 -16.27 -6.30 17.97
CA ILE A 73 -15.42 -6.13 16.78
C ILE A 73 -14.10 -5.45 17.14
N SER A 74 -14.14 -4.33 17.89
CA SER A 74 -12.97 -3.45 18.09
C SER A 74 -12.05 -3.89 19.24
N LEU A 75 -12.54 -4.59 20.26
CA LEU A 75 -11.76 -4.97 21.44
C LEU A 75 -11.46 -6.47 21.52
N HIS A 76 -12.35 -7.31 21.01
CA HIS A 76 -12.20 -8.76 21.11
C HIS A 76 -11.75 -9.37 19.79
N PHE A 77 -12.54 -9.24 18.75
CA PHE A 77 -12.21 -9.82 17.45
C PHE A 77 -10.92 -9.21 16.86
N SER A 78 -10.68 -7.92 17.04
CA SER A 78 -9.46 -7.25 16.54
C SER A 78 -8.16 -7.81 17.12
N GLU A 79 -8.18 -8.36 18.32
CA GLU A 79 -6.99 -8.96 18.97
C GLU A 79 -6.66 -10.35 18.40
N CYS A 80 -7.64 -11.07 17.89
CA CYS A 80 -7.47 -12.41 17.37
C CYS A 80 -7.78 -12.56 15.87
N ALA A 81 -8.02 -11.47 15.16
CA ALA A 81 -8.42 -11.48 13.74
C ALA A 81 -7.42 -12.26 12.85
N GLU A 82 -6.12 -12.05 13.02
CA GLU A 82 -5.08 -12.75 12.27
C GLU A 82 -5.05 -14.24 12.56
N ILE A 83 -5.19 -14.62 13.83
CA ILE A 83 -5.24 -16.03 14.27
C ILE A 83 -6.47 -16.72 13.69
N LEU A 84 -7.64 -16.07 13.72
CA LEU A 84 -8.87 -16.63 13.17
C LEU A 84 -8.83 -16.76 11.66
N MET A 85 -8.18 -15.82 10.97
CA MET A 85 -7.95 -15.91 9.53
C MET A 85 -7.06 -17.12 9.20
N ALA A 86 -5.95 -17.29 9.92
CA ALA A 86 -5.06 -18.44 9.78
C ALA A 86 -5.78 -19.77 10.08
N SER A 87 -6.50 -19.85 11.20
CA SER A 87 -7.28 -21.05 11.58
C SER A 87 -8.31 -21.43 10.52
N SER A 88 -9.03 -20.43 9.96
CA SER A 88 -9.99 -20.67 8.88
C SER A 88 -9.32 -21.24 7.62
N SER A 89 -8.17 -20.70 7.23
CA SER A 89 -7.44 -21.14 6.04
C SER A 89 -6.82 -22.53 6.24
N ASN A 90 -6.26 -22.80 7.42
CA ASN A 90 -5.74 -24.12 7.78
C ASN A 90 -6.86 -25.17 7.78
N PHE A 91 -8.03 -24.85 8.33
CA PHE A 91 -9.21 -25.70 8.29
C PHE A 91 -9.68 -25.99 6.85
N LEU A 92 -9.78 -24.96 6.00
CA LEU A 92 -10.15 -25.14 4.59
C LEU A 92 -9.13 -26.01 3.82
N LYS A 93 -7.84 -25.93 4.21
CA LYS A 93 -6.80 -26.81 3.66
C LYS A 93 -6.96 -28.25 4.14
N GLU A 94 -7.26 -28.45 5.40
CA GLU A 94 -7.47 -29.77 6.03
C GLU A 94 -8.64 -30.53 5.39
N ILE A 95 -9.76 -29.84 5.14
CA ILE A 95 -10.94 -30.45 4.48
C ILE A 95 -10.80 -30.55 2.96
N GLY A 96 -9.64 -30.20 2.37
CA GLY A 96 -9.35 -30.32 0.94
C GLY A 96 -9.99 -29.26 0.06
N GLU A 97 -10.49 -28.16 0.62
CA GLU A 97 -11.07 -27.04 -0.14
C GLU A 97 -10.02 -26.06 -0.70
N LEU A 98 -8.85 -25.94 -0.08
CA LEU A 98 -7.69 -25.25 -0.64
C LEU A 98 -6.74 -26.25 -1.31
N SER A 99 -6.21 -25.90 -2.47
CA SER A 99 -5.19 -26.68 -3.18
C SER A 99 -3.86 -26.68 -2.42
N GLY A 100 -3.48 -25.54 -1.86
CA GLY A 100 -2.20 -25.28 -1.19
C GLY A 100 -1.00 -25.34 -2.12
N LYS A 101 -1.21 -25.34 -3.46
CA LYS A 101 -0.15 -25.42 -4.48
C LYS A 101 0.17 -24.05 -5.03
N GLU A 102 -0.82 -23.40 -5.65
CA GLU A 102 -0.75 -22.07 -6.22
C GLU A 102 -1.63 -21.08 -5.48
N ILE A 103 -1.18 -19.81 -5.40
CA ILE A 103 -1.96 -18.72 -4.86
C ILE A 103 -2.05 -17.58 -5.86
N PHE A 104 -3.27 -17.07 -6.06
CA PHE A 104 -3.59 -15.98 -6.95
C PHE A 104 -3.65 -14.68 -6.15
N ILE A 105 -2.68 -13.78 -6.38
CA ILE A 105 -2.56 -12.52 -5.64
C ILE A 105 -3.03 -11.36 -6.51
N ASP A 106 -3.90 -10.53 -5.94
CA ASP A 106 -4.32 -9.26 -6.53
C ASP A 106 -4.60 -8.22 -5.44
N GLY A 107 -4.57 -6.94 -5.82
CA GLY A 107 -4.76 -5.82 -4.94
C GLY A 107 -5.88 -4.90 -5.37
N THR A 108 -6.60 -4.35 -4.39
CA THR A 108 -7.59 -3.32 -4.65
C THR A 108 -7.52 -2.20 -3.63
N LYS A 109 -7.92 -0.99 -4.06
CA LYS A 109 -7.99 0.17 -3.19
C LYS A 109 -9.42 0.32 -2.68
N ILE A 110 -9.56 0.47 -1.34
CA ILE A 110 -10.83 0.71 -0.68
C ILE A 110 -10.75 2.04 0.05
N GLU A 111 -11.77 2.90 -0.13
CA GLU A 111 -11.82 4.23 0.47
C GLU A 111 -11.82 4.12 2.01
N ALA A 112 -11.02 4.94 2.67
CA ALA A 112 -10.95 5.02 4.12
C ALA A 112 -12.14 5.81 4.69
N MET A 113 -12.47 5.59 5.97
CA MET A 113 -13.43 6.42 6.70
C MET A 113 -12.78 7.76 7.09
N ALA A 114 -12.42 8.56 6.08
CA ALA A 114 -11.70 9.81 6.25
C ALA A 114 -12.28 10.94 5.39
N GLY A 115 -11.97 12.18 5.77
CA GLY A 115 -12.36 13.37 5.02
C GLY A 115 -11.57 13.47 3.71
N ARG A 116 -12.25 13.71 2.61
CA ARG A 116 -11.62 13.80 1.27
C ARG A 116 -10.69 15.00 1.13
N TYR A 117 -10.90 16.05 1.91
CA TYR A 117 -10.15 17.31 1.84
C TYR A 117 -9.19 17.52 3.01
N THR A 118 -9.00 16.52 3.86
CA THR A 118 -8.11 16.59 5.03
C THR A 118 -6.70 16.07 4.74
N PHE A 119 -6.21 16.32 3.54
CA PHE A 119 -4.91 15.82 3.07
C PHE A 119 -3.74 16.63 3.62
N VAL A 120 -2.67 15.92 3.95
CA VAL A 120 -1.34 16.47 4.21
C VAL A 120 -0.37 15.86 3.20
N TRP A 121 0.31 16.71 2.42
CA TRP A 121 1.29 16.30 1.42
C TRP A 121 2.70 16.49 1.96
N LYS A 122 3.47 15.40 2.11
CA LYS A 122 4.85 15.43 2.62
C LYS A 122 5.70 16.47 1.91
N LYS A 123 5.68 16.48 0.56
CA LYS A 123 6.46 17.42 -0.25
C LYS A 123 6.12 18.89 0.04
N SER A 124 4.84 19.20 0.25
CA SER A 124 4.39 20.57 0.56
C SER A 124 4.82 20.98 1.96
N VAL A 125 4.67 20.08 2.93
CA VAL A 125 5.09 20.32 4.32
C VAL A 125 6.60 20.53 4.40
N THR A 126 7.40 19.68 3.76
CA THR A 126 8.88 19.80 3.71
C THR A 126 9.29 21.14 3.13
N LYS A 127 8.70 21.54 1.98
CA LYS A 127 9.00 22.84 1.36
C LYS A 127 8.62 24.04 2.23
N ASN A 128 7.49 23.92 2.96
CA ASN A 128 7.03 24.97 3.88
C ASN A 128 7.93 25.04 5.12
N LEU A 129 8.35 23.89 5.64
CA LEU A 129 9.32 23.81 6.73
C LEU A 129 10.65 24.46 6.36
N GLU A 130 11.20 24.16 5.18
CA GLU A 130 12.44 24.79 4.69
C GLU A 130 12.34 26.32 4.62
N LYS A 131 11.21 26.83 4.10
CA LYS A 131 10.97 28.27 4.04
C LYS A 131 10.81 28.90 5.43
N LEU A 132 10.14 28.18 6.34
CA LEU A 132 9.94 28.65 7.71
C LEU A 132 11.25 28.68 8.48
N LEU A 133 12.09 27.65 8.37
CA LEU A 133 13.42 27.62 8.96
C LEU A 133 14.31 28.77 8.46
N ALA A 134 14.27 29.10 7.17
CA ALA A 134 15.00 30.25 6.64
C ALA A 134 14.52 31.58 7.23
N LYS A 135 13.18 31.76 7.37
CA LYS A 135 12.60 32.95 8.02
C LYS A 135 12.98 33.04 9.50
N THR A 136 12.94 31.91 10.19
CA THR A 136 13.31 31.83 11.60
C THR A 136 14.78 32.20 11.80
N ALA A 137 15.68 31.70 10.94
CA ALA A 137 17.09 32.04 10.98
C ALA A 137 17.30 33.55 10.81
N SER A 138 16.65 34.18 9.83
CA SER A 138 16.73 35.63 9.61
C SER A 138 16.19 36.43 10.81
N LEU A 139 15.09 35.98 11.43
CA LEU A 139 14.54 36.64 12.61
C LEU A 139 15.46 36.51 13.83
N ILE A 140 16.03 35.34 14.04
CA ILE A 140 17.02 35.10 15.10
C ILE A 140 18.24 36.02 14.91
N GLU A 141 18.76 36.14 13.70
CA GLU A 141 19.90 37.04 13.41
C GLU A 141 19.56 38.50 13.75
N VAL A 142 18.34 38.95 13.38
CA VAL A 142 17.85 40.29 13.76
C VAL A 142 17.78 40.43 15.28
N CYS A 143 17.20 39.47 16.01
CA CYS A 143 17.10 39.51 17.45
C CYS A 143 18.48 39.49 18.15
N VAL A 144 19.43 38.68 17.67
CA VAL A 144 20.79 38.63 18.20
C VAL A 144 21.46 40.01 18.06
N ASN A 145 21.34 40.65 16.91
CA ASN A 145 21.95 41.97 16.67
C ASN A 145 21.24 43.10 17.42
N GLU A 146 19.92 43.12 17.43
CA GLU A 146 19.12 44.22 18.03
C GLU A 146 19.20 44.19 19.56
N TYR A 147 19.16 42.99 20.15
CA TYR A 147 19.14 42.80 21.62
C TYR A 147 20.51 42.38 22.21
N ALA A 148 21.57 42.38 21.44
CA ALA A 148 22.92 41.98 21.81
C ALA A 148 22.99 40.61 22.51
N LEU A 149 22.27 39.65 22.00
CA LEU A 149 22.21 38.28 22.55
C LEU A 149 23.49 37.50 22.17
N LYS A 150 23.76 36.40 22.90
CA LYS A 150 24.83 35.49 22.55
C LYS A 150 24.64 34.93 21.14
N GLN A 151 25.69 34.96 20.32
CA GLN A 151 25.68 34.36 18.99
C GLN A 151 25.32 32.88 19.04
N ILE A 152 24.38 32.46 18.19
CA ILE A 152 24.06 31.04 17.97
C ILE A 152 25.09 30.50 16.97
N PRO A 153 25.57 29.24 17.13
CA PRO A 153 26.50 28.62 16.20
C PRO A 153 25.97 28.67 14.76
N GLU A 154 26.84 29.01 13.80
CA GLU A 154 26.51 28.94 12.37
C GLU A 154 26.06 27.53 12.00
N GLY A 155 24.86 27.38 11.43
CA GLY A 155 24.34 26.10 11.00
C GLY A 155 22.83 26.10 10.82
N LYS A 156 22.29 24.89 10.73
CA LYS A 156 20.84 24.69 10.57
C LYS A 156 20.13 25.02 11.90
N VAL A 157 19.16 25.93 11.85
CA VAL A 157 18.36 26.29 13.03
C VAL A 157 17.60 25.06 13.52
N GLU A 158 17.83 24.68 14.76
CA GLU A 158 17.13 23.61 15.47
C GLU A 158 16.20 24.23 16.53
N GLU A 159 15.23 23.46 17.00
CA GLU A 159 14.26 23.86 18.01
C GLU A 159 14.94 24.45 19.28
N LYS A 160 15.99 23.79 19.77
CA LYS A 160 16.79 24.26 20.91
C LYS A 160 17.38 25.68 20.74
N HIS A 161 17.71 26.08 19.50
CA HIS A 161 18.24 27.41 19.22
C HIS A 161 17.14 28.47 19.33
N ILE A 162 15.91 28.14 18.92
CA ILE A 162 14.74 29.02 19.06
C ILE A 162 14.38 29.17 20.53
N GLU A 163 14.39 28.10 21.31
CA GLU A 163 14.14 28.12 22.77
C GLU A 163 15.16 28.98 23.52
N GLN A 164 16.45 28.86 23.17
CA GLN A 164 17.52 29.68 23.78
C GLN A 164 17.29 31.18 23.53
N VAL A 165 16.91 31.56 22.31
CA VAL A 165 16.62 32.97 21.98
C VAL A 165 15.35 33.44 22.69
N LEU A 166 14.30 32.64 22.70
CA LEU A 166 13.05 32.95 23.41
C LEU A 166 13.28 33.16 24.90
N THR A 167 14.08 32.29 25.54
CA THR A 167 14.47 32.45 26.95
C THR A 167 15.20 33.78 27.18
N SER A 168 16.19 34.09 26.36
CA SER A 168 16.95 35.34 26.46
C SER A 168 16.10 36.59 26.26
N LEU A 169 15.15 36.56 25.31
CA LEU A 169 14.22 37.66 25.09
C LEU A 169 13.18 37.80 26.22
N THR A 170 12.80 36.70 26.84
CA THR A 170 11.89 36.68 28.00
C THR A 170 12.60 37.26 29.22
N ASP A 171 13.83 36.89 29.49
CA ASP A 171 14.68 37.46 30.54
C ASP A 171 14.84 39.00 30.37
N LEU A 172 15.04 39.42 29.10
CA LEU A 172 15.16 40.83 28.75
C LEU A 172 13.83 41.58 29.03
N LYS A 173 12.70 41.01 28.67
CA LYS A 173 11.36 41.53 28.98
C LYS A 173 11.17 41.75 30.49
N GLU A 174 11.56 40.76 31.31
CA GLU A 174 11.44 40.81 32.76
C GLU A 174 12.38 41.91 33.34
N THR A 175 13.63 41.92 32.89
CA THR A 175 14.64 42.89 33.34
C THR A 175 14.26 44.35 33.00
N GLN A 176 13.60 44.57 31.86
CA GLN A 176 13.16 45.88 31.40
C GLN A 176 11.72 46.24 31.89
N GLY A 177 11.04 45.35 32.62
CA GLY A 177 9.70 45.57 33.15
C GLY A 177 8.67 45.80 32.04
N ILE A 178 8.83 45.23 30.86
CA ILE A 178 7.95 45.43 29.70
C ILE A 178 6.69 44.57 29.89
N GLU A 179 5.54 45.22 30.00
CA GLU A 179 4.23 44.56 30.00
C GLU A 179 3.71 44.38 28.58
N PHE A 180 3.30 43.14 28.26
CA PHE A 180 2.70 42.83 26.97
C PHE A 180 1.26 43.31 26.87
N VAL A 181 0.93 43.90 25.73
CA VAL A 181 -0.40 44.38 25.43
C VAL A 181 -1.13 43.47 24.46
N TYR A 182 -2.38 43.16 24.77
CA TYR A 182 -3.24 42.29 23.98
C TYR A 182 -4.53 43.02 23.58
N GLY A 183 -5.12 42.60 22.48
CA GLY A 183 -6.39 43.11 21.97
C GLY A 183 -6.27 44.14 20.83
N SER A 184 -7.41 44.45 20.21
CA SER A 184 -7.48 45.35 19.07
C SER A 184 -7.18 46.80 19.46
N GLY A 185 -6.44 47.53 18.63
CA GLY A 185 -6.13 48.94 18.84
C GLY A 185 -4.94 49.26 19.74
N LYS A 186 -4.30 48.28 20.40
CA LYS A 186 -3.11 48.47 21.22
C LYS A 186 -1.84 48.27 20.39
N ARG A 187 -0.83 49.20 20.56
CA ARG A 187 0.43 49.13 19.86
C ARG A 187 1.42 48.25 20.61
N LYS A 188 1.75 47.09 20.07
CA LYS A 188 2.77 46.16 20.60
C LYS A 188 4.17 46.75 20.46
N THR A 189 5.04 46.49 21.42
CA THR A 189 6.48 46.76 21.32
C THR A 189 7.15 45.88 20.26
N GLN A 190 8.35 46.22 19.79
CA GLN A 190 9.08 45.37 18.83
C GLN A 190 9.45 44.04 19.51
N LEU A 191 9.94 44.07 20.77
CA LEU A 191 10.26 42.89 21.53
C LEU A 191 9.07 41.90 21.62
N GLN A 192 7.86 42.42 21.89
CA GLN A 192 6.65 41.59 21.94
C GLN A 192 6.35 40.92 20.61
N ARG A 193 6.53 41.66 19.49
CA ARG A 193 6.29 41.09 18.15
C ARG A 193 7.30 39.99 17.81
N ASP A 194 8.55 40.18 18.18
CA ASP A 194 9.62 39.25 17.89
C ASP A 194 9.44 37.93 18.71
N ILE A 195 9.08 38.05 19.98
CA ILE A 195 8.76 36.89 20.83
C ILE A 195 7.55 36.13 20.28
N GLU A 196 6.42 36.81 20.02
CA GLU A 196 5.20 36.19 19.47
C GLU A 196 5.47 35.55 18.08
N ALA A 197 6.33 36.15 17.26
CA ALA A 197 6.71 35.59 15.96
C ALA A 197 7.56 34.33 16.12
N LEU A 198 8.55 34.32 17.02
CA LEU A 198 9.39 33.15 17.30
C LEU A 198 8.58 32.01 17.91
N GLU A 199 7.69 32.29 18.86
CA GLU A 199 6.78 31.31 19.44
C GLU A 199 5.90 30.68 18.35
N SER A 200 5.26 31.49 17.51
CA SER A 200 4.44 31.01 16.39
C SER A 200 5.26 30.21 15.37
N TYR A 201 6.53 30.55 15.13
CA TYR A 201 7.40 29.80 14.22
C TYR A 201 7.81 28.47 14.84
N CYS A 202 8.10 28.44 16.16
CA CYS A 202 8.42 27.23 16.89
C CYS A 202 7.26 26.22 16.83
N ASP A 203 6.03 26.66 17.17
CA ASP A 203 4.84 25.83 17.13
C ASP A 203 4.61 25.23 15.73
N ARG A 204 4.79 26.04 14.69
CA ARG A 204 4.63 25.57 13.30
C ARG A 204 5.73 24.63 12.84
N ILE A 205 6.97 24.81 13.33
CA ILE A 205 8.07 23.88 13.05
C ILE A 205 7.77 22.52 13.67
N ILE A 206 7.30 22.51 14.93
CA ILE A 206 6.85 21.29 15.63
C ILE A 206 5.71 20.62 14.85
N GLU A 207 4.69 21.38 14.44
CA GLU A 207 3.56 20.87 13.65
C GLU A 207 4.06 20.23 12.33
N TYR A 208 4.96 20.89 11.61
CA TYR A 208 5.49 20.36 10.35
C TYR A 208 6.36 19.11 10.54
N ASN A 209 7.18 19.07 11.60
CA ASN A 209 7.94 17.88 11.96
C ASN A 209 7.03 16.70 12.28
N ASN A 210 5.99 16.91 13.08
CA ASN A 210 4.97 15.90 13.37
C ASN A 210 4.26 15.40 12.10
N HIS A 211 3.94 16.29 11.16
CA HIS A 211 3.36 15.91 9.88
C HIS A 211 4.30 15.03 9.04
N ILE A 212 5.60 15.33 9.05
CA ILE A 212 6.62 14.55 8.33
C ILE A 212 6.79 13.17 8.97
N GLU A 213 6.79 13.09 10.31
CA GLU A 213 6.86 11.85 11.07
C GLU A 213 5.66 10.94 10.78
N ILE A 214 4.43 11.46 10.86
CA ILE A 214 3.21 10.71 10.54
C ILE A 214 3.23 10.22 9.08
N CYS A 215 3.76 11.00 8.15
CA CYS A 215 3.91 10.57 6.76
C CYS A 215 4.84 9.34 6.65
N GLY A 216 5.92 9.27 7.43
CA GLY A 216 6.95 8.25 7.28
C GLY A 216 7.42 8.13 5.83
N GLU A 217 7.38 6.95 5.26
CA GLU A 217 7.73 6.68 3.86
C GLU A 217 6.63 7.07 2.84
N ARG A 218 5.45 7.44 3.32
CA ARG A 218 4.30 7.81 2.47
C ARG A 218 4.44 9.23 1.93
N ASN A 219 3.81 9.49 0.78
CA ASN A 219 3.76 10.83 0.18
C ASN A 219 2.70 11.74 0.82
N SER A 220 1.73 11.15 1.52
CA SER A 220 0.59 11.86 2.10
C SER A 220 -0.11 11.04 3.17
N TYR A 221 -0.91 11.70 3.99
CA TYR A 221 -1.87 11.08 4.89
C TYR A 221 -3.11 11.97 5.06
N SER A 222 -4.18 11.44 5.70
CA SER A 222 -5.38 12.21 6.04
C SER A 222 -5.37 12.60 7.52
N LYS A 223 -5.64 13.88 7.85
CA LYS A 223 -5.74 14.35 9.25
C LYS A 223 -6.82 13.60 10.05
N THR A 224 -7.86 13.09 9.38
CA THR A 224 -8.98 12.39 10.05
C THR A 224 -8.77 10.88 10.16
N ASP A 225 -7.80 10.32 9.43
CA ASP A 225 -7.31 8.96 9.56
C ASP A 225 -5.82 8.94 9.18
N PRO A 226 -4.91 9.11 10.17
CA PRO A 226 -3.48 9.22 9.91
C PRO A 226 -2.85 8.02 9.20
N ASP A 227 -3.47 6.86 9.27
CA ASP A 227 -3.00 5.66 8.59
C ASP A 227 -3.40 5.60 7.10
N ALA A 228 -4.45 6.32 6.70
CA ALA A 228 -4.90 6.35 5.32
C ALA A 228 -3.99 7.20 4.43
N THR A 229 -3.66 6.66 3.25
CA THR A 229 -2.86 7.37 2.24
C THR A 229 -3.76 7.82 1.08
N PHE A 230 -3.49 9.00 0.51
CA PHE A 230 -4.22 9.46 -0.66
C PHE A 230 -3.79 8.68 -1.90
N MET A 231 -4.73 7.96 -2.50
CA MET A 231 -4.52 7.07 -3.62
C MET A 231 -5.49 7.37 -4.77
N ARG A 232 -5.03 7.14 -6.00
CA ARG A 232 -5.92 7.15 -7.16
C ARG A 232 -6.75 5.88 -7.15
N MET A 233 -8.08 6.03 -7.14
CA MET A 233 -9.01 4.90 -7.16
C MET A 233 -9.18 4.34 -8.56
N LYS A 234 -9.44 3.02 -8.69
CA LYS A 234 -9.76 2.39 -9.99
C LYS A 234 -11.12 2.89 -10.53
N GLU A 235 -12.08 3.09 -9.63
CA GLU A 235 -13.44 3.58 -9.95
C GLU A 235 -13.50 5.13 -10.02
N ASP A 236 -12.65 5.74 -10.80
CA ASP A 236 -12.71 7.18 -11.08
C ASP A 236 -13.61 7.43 -12.29
N HIS A 237 -14.93 7.38 -12.06
CA HIS A 237 -15.95 7.56 -13.11
C HIS A 237 -15.85 8.91 -13.83
N MET A 238 -15.31 9.92 -13.16
CA MET A 238 -15.12 11.26 -13.73
C MET A 238 -13.83 11.40 -14.51
N LEU A 239 -12.95 10.41 -14.48
CA LEU A 239 -11.64 10.38 -15.12
C LEU A 239 -10.78 11.64 -14.82
N ASN A 240 -11.06 12.31 -13.71
CA ASN A 240 -10.38 13.54 -13.28
C ASN A 240 -9.12 13.30 -12.44
N GLY A 241 -8.76 12.06 -12.18
CA GLY A 241 -7.60 11.67 -11.39
C GLY A 241 -7.71 12.00 -9.91
N GLN A 242 -8.93 12.21 -9.39
CA GLN A 242 -9.15 12.54 -7.99
C GLN A 242 -8.55 11.50 -7.06
N LEU A 243 -7.76 11.99 -6.10
CA LEU A 243 -7.19 11.18 -5.04
C LEU A 243 -8.17 11.11 -3.87
N LYS A 244 -8.30 9.91 -3.29
CA LYS A 244 -9.08 9.69 -2.06
C LYS A 244 -8.22 9.04 -1.00
N PRO A 245 -8.47 9.33 0.30
CA PRO A 245 -7.83 8.58 1.37
C PRO A 245 -8.29 7.14 1.29
N ALA A 246 -7.35 6.21 1.24
CA ALA A 246 -7.63 4.80 1.00
C ALA A 246 -6.55 3.90 1.58
N TYR A 247 -6.87 2.62 1.64
CA TYR A 247 -5.96 1.52 1.91
C TYR A 247 -5.87 0.60 0.70
N ASN A 248 -4.71 -0.01 0.51
CA ASN A 248 -4.48 -1.02 -0.52
C ASN A 248 -4.64 -2.40 0.12
N LEU A 249 -5.78 -3.04 -0.13
CA LEU A 249 -6.11 -4.39 0.32
C LEU A 249 -5.58 -5.40 -0.68
N GLN A 250 -4.78 -6.35 -0.21
CA GLN A 250 -4.27 -7.47 -0.99
C GLN A 250 -4.99 -8.75 -0.59
N HIS A 251 -5.48 -9.51 -1.57
CA HIS A 251 -6.02 -10.85 -1.37
C HIS A 251 -5.09 -11.89 -1.99
N GLY A 252 -4.85 -12.99 -1.28
CA GLY A 252 -4.35 -14.23 -1.84
C GLY A 252 -5.48 -15.24 -1.89
N VAL A 253 -5.83 -15.66 -3.08
CA VAL A 253 -6.99 -16.52 -3.34
C VAL A 253 -6.52 -17.89 -3.81
N ASP A 254 -7.08 -18.92 -3.25
CA ASP A 254 -6.93 -20.31 -3.68
C ASP A 254 -8.29 -20.98 -3.75
N SER A 255 -8.59 -21.65 -4.85
CA SER A 255 -9.86 -22.40 -5.04
C SER A 255 -11.11 -21.52 -4.89
N GLY A 256 -10.96 -20.20 -5.09
CA GLY A 256 -11.98 -19.20 -4.91
C GLY A 256 -12.20 -18.76 -3.47
N TYR A 257 -11.41 -19.23 -2.51
CA TYR A 257 -11.40 -18.75 -1.12
C TYR A 257 -10.30 -17.72 -0.93
N ILE A 258 -10.54 -16.72 -0.10
CA ILE A 258 -9.51 -15.80 0.36
C ILE A 258 -8.70 -16.54 1.43
N SER A 259 -7.53 -17.08 1.03
CA SER A 259 -6.64 -17.82 1.91
C SER A 259 -5.83 -16.90 2.82
N TRP A 260 -5.47 -15.72 2.33
CA TRP A 260 -4.76 -14.71 3.12
C TRP A 260 -5.06 -13.31 2.62
N LEU A 261 -4.85 -12.33 3.50
CA LEU A 261 -4.97 -10.93 3.13
C LEU A 261 -3.98 -10.04 3.89
N THR A 262 -3.64 -8.90 3.31
CA THR A 262 -2.93 -7.81 4.00
C THR A 262 -3.50 -6.46 3.63
N VAL A 263 -3.45 -5.51 4.56
CA VAL A 263 -3.82 -4.12 4.35
C VAL A 263 -2.58 -3.27 4.33
N ASN A 264 -2.42 -2.48 3.28
CA ASN A 264 -1.21 -1.69 3.04
C ASN A 264 -1.53 -0.21 2.89
N GLN A 265 -0.62 0.62 3.38
CA GLN A 265 -0.66 2.08 3.20
C GLN A 265 0.00 2.53 1.90
N ASN A 266 0.73 1.63 1.22
CA ASN A 266 1.40 1.92 -0.04
C ASN A 266 0.41 1.78 -1.22
N PRO A 267 0.29 2.80 -2.09
CA PRO A 267 -0.62 2.75 -3.22
C PRO A 267 -0.17 1.83 -4.36
N GLY A 268 1.08 1.36 -4.37
CA GLY A 268 1.63 0.49 -5.41
C GLY A 268 1.80 -0.95 -4.96
N ASP A 269 1.38 -1.89 -5.78
CA ASP A 269 1.37 -3.33 -5.47
C ASP A 269 2.77 -3.95 -5.47
N THR A 270 3.72 -3.39 -6.22
CA THR A 270 5.12 -3.85 -6.28
C THR A 270 5.77 -3.97 -4.91
N ALA A 271 5.46 -3.05 -3.98
CA ALA A 271 6.06 -3.03 -2.66
C ALA A 271 5.33 -3.93 -1.64
N THR A 272 4.16 -4.48 -1.98
CA THR A 272 3.33 -5.25 -1.04
C THR A 272 3.62 -6.75 -1.04
N LEU A 273 4.08 -7.30 -2.17
CA LEU A 273 4.20 -8.74 -2.40
C LEU A 273 5.07 -9.45 -1.35
N ARG A 274 6.24 -8.91 -1.05
CA ARG A 274 7.19 -9.54 -0.12
C ARG A 274 6.60 -9.64 1.29
N ASN A 275 6.04 -8.53 1.76
CA ASN A 275 5.38 -8.50 3.08
C ASN A 275 4.18 -9.44 3.12
N PHE A 276 3.39 -9.47 2.04
CA PHE A 276 2.25 -10.37 1.91
C PHE A 276 2.68 -11.85 2.06
N ILE A 277 3.68 -12.28 1.30
CA ILE A 277 4.15 -13.68 1.30
C ILE A 277 4.80 -14.02 2.64
N SER A 278 5.64 -13.14 3.19
CA SER A 278 6.31 -13.40 4.48
C SER A 278 5.29 -13.50 5.63
N ASN A 279 4.29 -12.63 5.66
CA ASN A 279 3.24 -12.65 6.66
C ASN A 279 2.36 -13.90 6.52
N MET A 280 1.97 -14.25 5.29
CA MET A 280 1.20 -15.45 5.00
C MET A 280 1.93 -16.73 5.45
N HIS A 281 3.20 -16.90 5.04
CA HIS A 281 3.99 -18.08 5.40
C HIS A 281 4.32 -18.16 6.90
N GLY A 282 4.34 -17.03 7.61
CA GLY A 282 4.53 -17.00 9.06
C GLY A 282 3.31 -17.44 9.86
N ASN A 283 2.11 -17.41 9.27
CA ASN A 283 0.85 -17.66 9.95
C ASN A 283 0.15 -18.96 9.51
N LEU A 284 0.33 -19.41 8.26
CA LEU A 284 -0.27 -20.64 7.77
C LEU A 284 0.62 -21.85 8.09
N ASN A 285 0.00 -23.00 8.38
CA ASN A 285 0.69 -24.26 8.62
C ASN A 285 1.12 -25.00 7.33
N PHE A 286 0.84 -24.41 6.17
CA PHE A 286 1.24 -24.88 4.85
C PHE A 286 1.82 -23.74 4.04
N SER A 287 2.49 -24.04 2.92
CA SER A 287 3.11 -23.00 2.08
C SER A 287 2.83 -23.23 0.60
N TYR A 288 2.42 -22.16 -0.08
CA TYR A 288 2.28 -22.14 -1.52
C TYR A 288 3.63 -22.14 -2.20
N LYS A 289 3.74 -22.82 -3.34
CA LYS A 289 4.98 -22.90 -4.16
C LYS A 289 4.91 -22.04 -5.39
N VAL A 290 3.73 -21.81 -5.94
CA VAL A 290 3.50 -21.02 -7.15
C VAL A 290 2.77 -19.73 -6.80
N ILE A 291 3.39 -18.61 -7.12
CA ILE A 291 2.85 -17.26 -6.87
C ILE A 291 2.41 -16.67 -8.20
N VAL A 292 1.10 -16.50 -8.35
CA VAL A 292 0.48 -15.96 -9.56
C VAL A 292 -0.03 -14.54 -9.29
N ALA A 293 0.51 -13.55 -10.01
CA ALA A 293 0.14 -12.15 -9.81
C ALA A 293 0.12 -11.37 -11.13
N ASP A 294 -0.47 -10.17 -11.09
CA ASP A 294 -0.54 -9.30 -12.25
C ASP A 294 0.77 -8.50 -12.50
N ALA A 295 0.75 -7.68 -13.54
CA ALA A 295 1.89 -6.86 -13.92
C ALA A 295 2.27 -5.77 -12.88
N GLY A 296 1.36 -5.40 -12.00
CA GLY A 296 1.61 -4.44 -10.90
C GLY A 296 2.64 -4.92 -9.89
N TYR A 297 2.86 -6.23 -9.82
CA TYR A 297 3.83 -6.85 -8.90
C TYR A 297 5.20 -7.08 -9.53
N GLU A 298 5.38 -6.84 -10.84
CA GLU A 298 6.65 -7.10 -11.52
C GLU A 298 7.76 -6.18 -11.02
N SER A 299 8.83 -6.77 -10.48
CA SER A 299 10.10 -6.08 -10.19
C SER A 299 11.24 -7.09 -10.04
N GLU A 300 12.47 -6.63 -10.27
CA GLU A 300 13.68 -7.45 -10.00
C GLU A 300 13.76 -7.88 -8.54
N GLU A 301 13.35 -7.00 -7.62
CA GLU A 301 13.35 -7.26 -6.19
C GLU A 301 12.37 -8.38 -5.83
N ASN A 302 11.16 -8.36 -6.38
CA ASN A 302 10.15 -9.39 -6.15
C ASN A 302 10.56 -10.73 -6.77
N TYR A 303 11.06 -10.74 -7.99
CA TYR A 303 11.59 -11.96 -8.58
C TYR A 303 12.74 -12.55 -7.76
N THR A 304 13.67 -11.70 -7.30
CA THR A 304 14.79 -12.14 -6.45
C THR A 304 14.30 -12.69 -5.12
N PHE A 305 13.29 -12.07 -4.51
CA PHE A 305 12.70 -12.56 -3.27
C PHE A 305 12.07 -13.94 -3.47
N LEU A 306 11.33 -14.14 -4.56
CA LEU A 306 10.69 -15.41 -4.88
C LEU A 306 11.75 -16.51 -5.14
N GLU A 307 12.78 -16.21 -5.94
CA GLU A 307 13.90 -17.14 -6.18
C GLU A 307 14.60 -17.56 -4.89
N ASN A 308 14.94 -16.60 -4.02
CA ASN A 308 15.63 -16.87 -2.75
C ASN A 308 14.80 -17.72 -1.78
N ASN A 309 13.48 -17.72 -1.91
CA ASN A 309 12.56 -18.53 -1.11
C ASN A 309 12.08 -19.81 -1.83
N ASN A 310 12.70 -20.18 -2.96
CA ASN A 310 12.31 -21.34 -3.78
C ASN A 310 10.84 -21.30 -4.20
N LEU A 311 10.33 -20.13 -4.56
CA LEU A 311 8.97 -19.89 -5.02
C LEU A 311 8.98 -19.63 -6.53
N THR A 312 8.04 -20.25 -7.23
CA THR A 312 7.88 -20.08 -8.68
C THR A 312 7.03 -18.84 -8.96
N ALA A 313 7.61 -17.87 -9.67
CA ALA A 313 6.92 -16.68 -10.14
C ALA A 313 6.13 -16.94 -11.42
N VAL A 314 4.84 -16.65 -11.42
CA VAL A 314 3.97 -16.56 -12.60
C VAL A 314 3.37 -15.16 -12.61
N ILE A 315 4.21 -14.15 -12.89
CA ILE A 315 3.88 -12.73 -12.86
C ILE A 315 3.88 -12.19 -14.28
N LYS A 316 2.76 -11.60 -14.71
CA LYS A 316 2.66 -10.99 -16.04
C LYS A 316 3.64 -9.83 -16.17
N PRO A 317 4.57 -9.81 -17.16
CA PRO A 317 5.42 -8.66 -17.39
C PRO A 317 4.64 -7.38 -17.73
N THR A 318 5.13 -6.24 -17.27
CA THR A 318 4.46 -4.94 -17.46
C THR A 318 4.28 -4.55 -18.92
N ASN A 319 5.19 -4.99 -19.81
CA ASN A 319 5.15 -4.74 -21.24
C ASN A 319 4.48 -5.86 -22.06
N TYR A 320 3.92 -6.90 -21.41
CA TYR A 320 3.41 -8.10 -22.10
C TYR A 320 2.38 -7.79 -23.20
N GLU A 321 1.39 -6.95 -22.93
CA GLU A 321 0.38 -6.60 -23.94
C GLU A 321 0.94 -5.67 -25.02
N GLN A 322 1.81 -4.74 -24.63
CA GLN A 322 2.45 -3.81 -25.54
C GLN A 322 3.41 -4.54 -26.50
N SER A 323 4.15 -5.54 -26.01
CA SER A 323 5.12 -6.31 -26.81
C SER A 323 4.48 -7.09 -27.95
N LYS A 324 3.17 -7.33 -27.92
CA LYS A 324 2.41 -7.97 -29.00
C LYS A 324 2.07 -7.02 -30.16
N THR A 325 2.18 -5.71 -29.94
CA THR A 325 1.81 -4.73 -30.95
C THR A 325 2.93 -4.50 -31.96
N SER A 326 2.59 -4.36 -33.25
CA SER A 326 3.56 -4.04 -34.29
C SER A 326 4.34 -2.77 -34.01
N LYS A 327 3.70 -1.78 -33.36
CA LYS A 327 4.36 -0.53 -32.95
C LYS A 327 5.50 -0.78 -31.97
N TYR A 328 5.33 -1.67 -31.02
CA TYR A 328 6.35 -2.02 -30.04
C TYR A 328 7.47 -2.85 -30.68
N GLN A 329 7.09 -3.85 -31.47
CA GLN A 329 8.03 -4.75 -32.14
C GLN A 329 8.94 -4.02 -33.14
N ASN A 330 8.42 -2.99 -33.81
CA ASN A 330 9.16 -2.17 -34.77
C ASN A 330 9.85 -0.94 -34.12
N ASP A 331 9.80 -0.80 -32.80
CA ASP A 331 10.41 0.34 -32.10
C ASP A 331 11.91 0.11 -31.89
N ILE A 332 12.72 0.64 -32.79
CA ILE A 332 14.20 0.55 -32.75
C ILE A 332 14.84 1.24 -31.54
N SER A 333 14.06 2.02 -30.79
CA SER A 333 14.55 2.68 -29.58
C SER A 333 14.58 1.77 -28.36
N LEU A 334 13.90 0.62 -28.39
CA LEU A 334 13.80 -0.33 -27.28
C LEU A 334 14.98 -1.30 -27.28
N ALA A 335 15.59 -1.50 -26.11
CA ALA A 335 16.68 -2.46 -25.94
C ALA A 335 16.24 -3.90 -26.23
N GLU A 336 14.95 -4.21 -25.98
CA GLU A 336 14.35 -5.53 -26.21
C GLU A 336 14.28 -5.90 -27.70
N ASN A 337 14.29 -4.91 -28.60
CA ASN A 337 14.29 -5.11 -30.05
C ASN A 337 15.70 -5.08 -30.66
N MET A 338 16.74 -4.81 -29.87
CA MET A 338 18.14 -4.85 -30.32
C MET A 338 18.72 -6.23 -30.13
N LYS A 339 19.54 -6.66 -31.09
CA LYS A 339 20.30 -7.93 -30.98
C LYS A 339 21.37 -7.78 -29.92
N TYR A 340 21.39 -8.69 -28.94
CA TYR A 340 22.45 -8.76 -27.93
C TYR A 340 23.47 -9.85 -28.30
N ASN A 341 24.75 -9.51 -28.26
CA ASN A 341 25.84 -10.42 -28.40
C ASN A 341 26.43 -10.78 -27.03
N PRO A 342 26.24 -11.99 -26.52
CA PRO A 342 26.72 -12.38 -25.20
C PRO A 342 28.24 -12.50 -25.08
N ASP A 343 28.92 -12.91 -26.18
CA ASP A 343 30.36 -13.13 -26.18
C ASP A 343 31.16 -11.83 -26.09
N GLY A 344 30.67 -10.78 -26.78
CA GLY A 344 31.30 -9.45 -26.78
C GLY A 344 30.65 -8.47 -25.82
N ASP A 345 29.57 -8.86 -25.14
CA ASP A 345 28.80 -8.00 -24.22
C ASP A 345 28.40 -6.65 -24.82
N TYR A 346 27.73 -6.66 -25.97
CA TYR A 346 27.21 -5.47 -26.62
C TYR A 346 25.86 -5.71 -27.29
N TYR A 347 25.13 -4.61 -27.47
CA TYR A 347 23.89 -4.58 -28.26
C TYR A 347 24.19 -4.01 -29.66
N ILE A 348 23.48 -4.50 -30.67
CA ILE A 348 23.58 -4.02 -32.05
C ILE A 348 22.36 -3.18 -32.35
N CYS A 349 22.54 -1.89 -32.70
CA CYS A 349 21.46 -0.99 -33.08
C CYS A 349 21.02 -1.23 -34.53
N GLU A 350 19.90 -0.58 -34.94
CA GLU A 350 19.35 -0.69 -36.31
C GLU A 350 20.35 -0.31 -37.40
N ASN A 351 21.28 0.61 -37.13
CA ASN A 351 22.36 0.99 -38.05
C ASN A 351 23.59 0.06 -37.98
N GLY A 352 23.47 -1.14 -37.39
CA GLY A 352 24.59 -2.08 -37.27
C GLY A 352 25.71 -1.66 -36.32
N LYS A 353 25.58 -0.54 -35.58
CA LYS A 353 26.60 -0.06 -34.66
C LYS A 353 26.43 -0.67 -33.27
N HIS A 354 27.54 -0.81 -32.53
CA HIS A 354 27.59 -1.45 -31.24
C HIS A 354 27.30 -0.49 -30.09
N LEU A 355 26.42 -0.88 -29.17
CA LEU A 355 26.30 -0.27 -27.87
C LEU A 355 27.12 -1.12 -26.90
N VAL A 356 28.27 -0.63 -26.52
CA VAL A 356 29.19 -1.35 -25.61
C VAL A 356 28.95 -0.96 -24.16
N ALA A 357 29.29 -1.87 -23.24
CA ALA A 357 29.21 -1.62 -21.81
C ALA A 357 30.12 -0.42 -21.45
N ASN A 358 29.53 0.64 -20.95
CA ASN A 358 30.25 1.91 -20.66
C ASN A 358 30.44 2.14 -19.15
N ASN A 359 29.43 1.79 -18.35
CA ASN A 359 29.46 1.99 -16.91
C ASN A 359 28.53 1.02 -16.18
N ILE A 360 28.89 0.64 -14.97
CA ILE A 360 28.03 -0.15 -14.07
C ILE A 360 27.61 0.74 -12.92
N LYS A 361 26.30 0.89 -12.75
CA LYS A 361 25.68 1.72 -11.72
C LYS A 361 24.93 0.83 -10.71
N SER A 362 24.98 1.20 -9.45
CA SER A 362 24.13 0.61 -8.43
C SER A 362 22.99 1.58 -8.10
N ARG A 363 21.74 1.11 -8.16
CA ARG A 363 20.57 1.90 -7.73
C ARG A 363 19.90 1.21 -6.55
N ARG A 364 19.64 1.98 -5.52
CA ARG A 364 18.92 1.51 -4.33
C ARG A 364 17.44 1.87 -4.45
N SER A 365 16.56 0.87 -4.23
CA SER A 365 15.11 1.08 -4.13
C SER A 365 14.75 1.73 -2.78
N ARG A 366 13.52 2.18 -2.63
CA ARG A 366 12.99 2.66 -1.33
C ARG A 366 13.04 1.59 -0.24
N THR A 367 12.91 0.34 -0.63
CA THR A 367 12.93 -0.83 0.25
C THR A 367 14.36 -1.29 0.61
N GLY A 368 15.38 -0.58 0.13
CA GLY A 368 16.78 -0.90 0.39
C GLY A 368 17.44 -1.88 -0.58
N TYR A 369 16.68 -2.49 -1.50
CA TYR A 369 17.21 -3.40 -2.50
C TYR A 369 18.19 -2.69 -3.45
N VAL A 370 19.36 -3.28 -3.68
CA VAL A 370 20.40 -2.73 -4.55
C VAL A 370 20.40 -3.47 -5.88
N ARG A 371 20.04 -2.77 -6.96
CA ARG A 371 20.05 -3.27 -8.32
C ARG A 371 21.31 -2.83 -9.05
N LYS A 372 22.00 -3.78 -9.70
CA LYS A 372 23.14 -3.50 -10.59
C LYS A 372 22.62 -3.26 -12.01
N ILE A 373 22.99 -2.14 -12.60
CA ILE A 373 22.57 -1.72 -13.93
C ILE A 373 23.81 -1.45 -14.77
N THR A 374 23.92 -2.11 -15.91
CA THR A 374 24.95 -1.81 -16.91
C THR A 374 24.39 -0.77 -17.88
N GLU A 375 25.07 0.35 -18.04
CA GLU A 375 24.82 1.33 -19.08
C GLU A 375 25.58 0.93 -20.34
N TYR A 376 24.86 0.66 -21.43
CA TYR A 376 25.44 0.45 -22.75
C TYR A 376 25.29 1.73 -23.56
N LYS A 377 26.35 2.15 -24.26
CA LYS A 377 26.40 3.38 -25.04
C LYS A 377 26.94 3.11 -26.44
N CYS A 378 26.27 3.69 -27.43
CA CYS A 378 26.79 3.77 -28.80
C CYS A 378 27.57 5.08 -28.97
N PHE A 379 28.80 5.01 -29.42
CA PHE A 379 29.67 6.17 -29.66
C PHE A 379 29.60 6.66 -31.10
N GLU A 380 28.90 5.96 -31.98
CA GLU A 380 28.84 6.23 -33.42
C GLU A 380 27.43 6.73 -33.83
N CYS A 381 26.85 7.65 -33.07
CA CYS A 381 25.52 8.18 -33.35
C CYS A 381 25.53 9.50 -34.14
N ILE A 382 26.69 10.07 -34.43
CA ILE A 382 26.82 11.32 -35.21
C ILE A 382 26.55 10.97 -36.68
N GLY A 383 25.65 11.75 -37.34
CA GLY A 383 25.24 11.49 -38.71
C GLY A 383 24.40 10.22 -38.97
N CYS A 384 23.90 9.60 -37.90
CA CYS A 384 23.08 8.40 -38.04
C CYS A 384 21.67 8.71 -38.59
N PRO A 385 21.22 8.07 -39.70
CA PRO A 385 19.91 8.32 -40.31
C PRO A 385 18.72 7.92 -39.42
N TYR A 386 18.90 7.00 -38.48
CA TYR A 386 17.87 6.52 -37.56
C TYR A 386 17.80 7.29 -36.24
N LYS A 387 18.56 8.39 -36.10
CA LYS A 387 18.78 9.06 -34.83
C LYS A 387 17.48 9.54 -34.16
N ASP A 388 16.59 10.18 -34.90
CA ASP A 388 15.34 10.74 -34.41
C ASP A 388 14.36 9.66 -33.95
N SER A 389 14.33 8.51 -34.61
CA SER A 389 13.51 7.37 -34.25
C SER A 389 14.11 6.56 -33.08
N CYS A 390 15.45 6.55 -32.95
CA CYS A 390 16.20 5.79 -31.95
C CYS A 390 16.36 6.55 -30.63
N ILE A 391 16.56 7.87 -30.63
CA ILE A 391 16.80 8.69 -29.45
C ILE A 391 15.57 9.58 -29.18
N LYS A 392 14.58 9.01 -28.51
CA LYS A 392 13.34 9.70 -28.16
C LYS A 392 13.50 10.57 -26.89
N GLY A 393 12.78 11.67 -26.79
CA GLY A 393 12.71 12.53 -25.60
C GLY A 393 12.72 14.02 -25.95
N ARG A 394 11.97 14.82 -25.16
CA ARG A 394 11.77 16.26 -25.42
C ARG A 394 12.67 17.15 -24.58
N ASN A 395 13.09 16.74 -23.38
CA ASN A 395 13.80 17.57 -22.40
C ASN A 395 15.29 17.20 -22.30
N TRP A 396 16.02 17.37 -23.41
CA TRP A 396 17.45 17.12 -23.42
C TRP A 396 18.22 18.43 -23.22
N LYS A 397 19.23 18.40 -22.34
CA LYS A 397 20.19 19.52 -22.16
C LYS A 397 21.23 19.59 -23.27
N VAL A 398 21.39 18.50 -24.04
CA VAL A 398 22.39 18.38 -25.13
C VAL A 398 21.69 18.51 -26.47
N PRO A 399 22.26 19.29 -27.44
CA PRO A 399 21.75 19.39 -28.81
C PRO A 399 21.56 18.03 -29.49
N GLY A 400 20.60 17.92 -30.40
CA GLY A 400 20.22 16.66 -31.03
C GLY A 400 21.37 15.94 -31.74
N ASP A 401 22.18 16.71 -32.45
CA ASP A 401 23.35 16.24 -33.20
C ASP A 401 24.47 15.66 -32.34
N GLN A 402 24.55 16.03 -31.07
CA GLN A 402 25.55 15.58 -30.10
C GLN A 402 25.06 14.45 -29.19
N ARG A 403 23.84 13.98 -29.37
CA ARG A 403 23.27 12.89 -28.51
C ARG A 403 23.74 11.52 -28.95
N PHE A 404 23.97 10.67 -27.97
CA PHE A 404 24.32 9.27 -28.15
C PHE A 404 23.26 8.37 -27.57
N LYS A 405 22.99 7.24 -28.23
CA LYS A 405 22.08 6.22 -27.70
C LYS A 405 22.67 5.58 -26.45
N LYS A 406 21.87 5.54 -25.39
CA LYS A 406 22.18 4.85 -24.16
C LYS A 406 20.99 3.97 -23.75
N ILE A 407 21.28 2.79 -23.25
CA ILE A 407 20.31 1.90 -22.63
C ILE A 407 20.85 1.45 -21.26
N GLU A 408 19.98 1.31 -20.30
CA GLU A 408 20.32 0.84 -18.94
C GLU A 408 19.67 -0.51 -18.71
N ILE A 409 20.48 -1.55 -18.54
CA ILE A 409 20.04 -2.94 -18.46
C ILE A 409 20.46 -3.55 -17.12
N SER A 410 19.52 -4.14 -16.40
CA SER A 410 19.82 -5.11 -15.36
C SER A 410 19.77 -6.50 -15.97
N ARG A 411 20.90 -7.16 -16.14
CA ARG A 411 20.97 -8.51 -16.72
C ARG A 411 20.19 -9.53 -15.90
N LYS A 412 20.23 -9.37 -14.57
CA LYS A 412 19.45 -10.22 -13.66
C LYS A 412 17.96 -10.11 -13.95
N PHE A 413 17.45 -8.87 -14.05
CA PHE A 413 16.03 -8.65 -14.33
C PHE A 413 15.62 -9.17 -15.72
N VAL A 414 16.46 -8.99 -16.74
CA VAL A 414 16.21 -9.52 -18.09
C VAL A 414 16.09 -11.04 -18.07
N ARG A 415 17.01 -11.75 -17.39
CA ARG A 415 16.96 -13.20 -17.21
C ARG A 415 15.67 -13.62 -16.51
N GLN A 416 15.37 -13.03 -15.36
CA GLN A 416 14.19 -13.33 -14.54
C GLN A 416 12.88 -13.11 -15.32
N ARG A 417 12.79 -12.00 -16.07
CA ARG A 417 11.65 -11.68 -16.92
C ARG A 417 11.49 -12.71 -18.05
N LYS A 418 12.59 -13.13 -18.69
CA LYS A 418 12.57 -14.15 -19.75
C LYS A 418 12.05 -15.49 -19.21
N GLU A 419 12.59 -15.97 -18.11
CA GLU A 419 12.14 -17.21 -17.46
C GLU A 419 10.67 -17.15 -17.04
N CYS A 420 10.23 -15.98 -16.52
CA CYS A 420 8.83 -15.77 -16.17
C CYS A 420 7.94 -15.72 -17.43
N MET A 421 8.41 -15.12 -18.53
CA MET A 421 7.69 -15.08 -19.80
C MET A 421 7.47 -16.50 -20.35
N GLU A 422 8.48 -17.36 -20.30
CA GLU A 422 8.38 -18.77 -20.72
C GLU A 422 7.31 -19.50 -19.90
N ARG A 423 7.30 -19.29 -18.56
CA ARG A 423 6.27 -19.89 -17.69
C ARG A 423 4.87 -19.38 -18.00
N ILE A 424 4.64 -18.07 -18.12
CA ILE A 424 3.30 -17.53 -18.36
C ILE A 424 2.74 -17.82 -19.75
N THR A 425 3.57 -18.22 -20.70
CA THR A 425 3.16 -18.59 -22.06
C THR A 425 3.00 -20.09 -22.26
N SER A 426 3.40 -20.92 -21.30
CA SER A 426 3.10 -22.34 -21.29
C SER A 426 1.59 -22.61 -21.11
N GLU A 427 1.11 -23.78 -21.46
CA GLU A 427 -0.29 -24.19 -21.27
C GLU A 427 -0.73 -24.04 -19.82
N GLU A 428 0.10 -24.51 -18.87
CA GLU A 428 -0.13 -24.35 -17.44
C GLU A 428 -0.18 -22.86 -17.04
N GLY A 429 0.77 -22.05 -17.51
CA GLY A 429 0.81 -20.62 -17.22
C GLY A 429 -0.38 -19.84 -17.78
N ILE A 430 -0.91 -20.23 -18.93
CA ILE A 430 -2.14 -19.67 -19.51
C ILE A 430 -3.33 -20.00 -18.61
N MET A 431 -3.45 -21.24 -18.16
CA MET A 431 -4.50 -21.69 -17.25
C MET A 431 -4.41 -20.94 -15.90
N LEU A 432 -3.21 -20.80 -15.34
CA LEU A 432 -3.01 -20.09 -14.07
C LEU A 432 -3.37 -18.60 -14.20
N ARG A 433 -3.00 -17.93 -15.27
CA ARG A 433 -3.37 -16.52 -15.49
C ARG A 433 -4.88 -16.33 -15.66
N MET A 434 -5.56 -17.24 -16.36
CA MET A 434 -7.02 -17.24 -16.46
C MET A 434 -7.64 -17.41 -15.06
N ASN A 435 -7.16 -18.39 -14.30
CA ASN A 435 -7.63 -18.63 -12.93
C ASN A 435 -7.41 -17.42 -12.02
N ARG A 436 -6.27 -16.70 -12.16
CA ARG A 436 -6.05 -15.45 -11.42
C ARG A 436 -7.17 -14.44 -11.68
N SER A 437 -7.52 -14.24 -12.96
CA SER A 437 -8.59 -13.30 -13.30
C SER A 437 -9.95 -13.74 -12.73
N ILE A 438 -10.27 -15.02 -12.84
CA ILE A 438 -11.54 -15.55 -12.32
C ILE A 438 -11.60 -15.50 -10.79
N GLN A 439 -10.54 -15.93 -10.10
CA GLN A 439 -10.56 -16.13 -8.66
C GLN A 439 -10.24 -14.84 -7.88
N ALA A 440 -9.12 -14.18 -8.20
CA ALA A 440 -8.69 -13.00 -7.46
C ALA A 440 -9.54 -11.77 -7.80
N GLU A 441 -9.77 -11.48 -9.08
CA GLU A 441 -10.66 -10.37 -9.48
C GLU A 441 -12.10 -10.65 -9.06
N GLY A 442 -12.55 -11.93 -9.12
CA GLY A 442 -13.88 -12.36 -8.67
C GLY A 442 -14.10 -12.11 -7.17
N SER A 443 -13.09 -12.31 -6.33
CA SER A 443 -13.18 -12.02 -4.88
C SER A 443 -13.43 -10.54 -4.62
N PHE A 444 -12.81 -9.64 -5.39
CA PHE A 444 -13.03 -8.19 -5.29
C PHE A 444 -14.33 -7.73 -5.92
N ALA A 445 -14.81 -8.39 -6.97
CA ALA A 445 -16.11 -8.11 -7.56
C ALA A 445 -17.22 -8.44 -6.54
N GLU A 446 -17.19 -9.61 -5.91
CA GLU A 446 -18.13 -9.96 -4.84
C GLU A 446 -18.09 -8.93 -3.70
N LEU A 447 -16.89 -8.53 -3.25
CA LEU A 447 -16.72 -7.55 -2.20
C LEU A 447 -17.35 -6.19 -2.54
N LYS A 448 -17.04 -5.65 -3.72
CA LYS A 448 -17.38 -4.27 -4.09
C LYS A 448 -18.77 -4.13 -4.75
N GLU A 449 -19.15 -5.09 -5.60
CA GLU A 449 -20.40 -4.99 -6.36
C GLU A 449 -21.55 -5.71 -5.66
N ASP A 450 -21.38 -6.97 -5.27
CA ASP A 450 -22.46 -7.74 -4.66
C ASP A 450 -22.72 -7.27 -3.22
N ARG A 451 -21.66 -7.11 -2.43
CA ARG A 451 -21.76 -6.70 -1.03
C ARG A 451 -21.63 -5.18 -0.83
N LYS A 452 -21.36 -4.41 -1.87
CA LYS A 452 -21.29 -2.92 -1.88
C LYS A 452 -20.28 -2.34 -0.86
N PHE A 453 -19.24 -3.10 -0.51
CA PHE A 453 -18.20 -2.67 0.41
C PHE A 453 -17.14 -1.85 -0.33
N ARG A 454 -17.41 -0.55 -0.52
CA ARG A 454 -16.53 0.38 -1.24
C ARG A 454 -15.78 1.33 -0.31
N ARG A 455 -16.15 1.34 0.98
CA ARG A 455 -15.56 2.22 1.99
C ARG A 455 -15.58 1.55 3.36
N TYR A 456 -14.45 1.61 4.05
CA TYR A 456 -14.35 1.15 5.44
C TYR A 456 -15.26 1.94 6.38
N LYS A 457 -15.67 1.30 7.47
CA LYS A 457 -16.52 1.91 8.51
C LYS A 457 -15.70 2.34 9.73
N SER A 458 -14.48 1.84 9.87
CA SER A 458 -13.54 2.14 10.95
C SER A 458 -12.35 2.95 10.43
N ARG A 459 -11.56 3.50 11.38
CA ARG A 459 -10.31 4.22 11.14
C ARG A 459 -9.13 3.47 11.74
N GLY A 460 -7.94 3.74 11.19
CA GLY A 460 -6.69 3.14 11.63
C GLY A 460 -6.48 1.74 11.08
N ILE A 461 -5.23 1.41 10.77
CA ILE A 461 -4.86 0.18 10.03
C ILE A 461 -5.31 -1.10 10.73
N LYS A 462 -5.28 -1.14 12.08
CA LYS A 462 -5.70 -2.30 12.88
C LYS A 462 -7.19 -2.60 12.69
N ASN A 463 -8.05 -1.57 12.79
CA ASN A 463 -9.49 -1.75 12.63
C ASN A 463 -9.87 -2.05 11.16
N VAL A 464 -9.16 -1.43 10.21
CA VAL A 464 -9.33 -1.68 8.78
C VAL A 464 -8.94 -3.13 8.45
N TYR A 465 -7.85 -3.64 9.01
CA TYR A 465 -7.48 -5.06 8.90
C TYR A 465 -8.55 -5.97 9.48
N THR A 466 -9.07 -5.64 10.66
CA THR A 466 -10.17 -6.35 11.33
C THR A 466 -11.41 -6.46 10.44
N GLU A 467 -11.87 -5.35 9.85
CA GLU A 467 -12.98 -5.35 8.89
C GLU A 467 -12.67 -6.21 7.65
N SER A 468 -11.44 -6.15 7.16
CA SER A 468 -11.03 -6.94 5.99
C SER A 468 -11.05 -8.44 6.28
N VAL A 469 -10.64 -8.86 7.48
CA VAL A 469 -10.72 -10.27 7.92
C VAL A 469 -12.18 -10.72 8.07
N LEU A 470 -13.06 -9.90 8.66
CA LEU A 470 -14.50 -10.21 8.72
C LEU A 470 -15.11 -10.41 7.31
N MET A 471 -14.73 -9.58 6.37
CA MET A 471 -15.16 -9.72 4.96
C MET A 471 -14.65 -11.02 4.34
N ALA A 472 -13.37 -11.37 4.57
CA ALA A 472 -12.77 -12.59 4.02
C ALA A 472 -13.38 -13.85 4.62
N LEU A 473 -13.56 -13.92 5.94
CA LEU A 473 -14.22 -15.05 6.61
C LEU A 473 -15.66 -15.22 6.15
N SER A 474 -16.39 -14.11 6.04
CA SER A 474 -17.77 -14.09 5.54
C SER A 474 -17.84 -14.57 4.07
N HIS A 475 -16.89 -14.14 3.21
CA HIS A 475 -16.76 -14.62 1.84
C HIS A 475 -16.51 -16.13 1.82
N ASN A 476 -15.57 -16.62 2.61
CA ASN A 476 -15.17 -18.01 2.64
C ASN A 476 -16.33 -18.93 3.08
N ILE A 477 -17.09 -18.53 4.11
CA ILE A 477 -18.28 -19.27 4.57
C ILE A 477 -19.33 -19.34 3.44
N GLY A 478 -19.65 -18.21 2.81
CA GLY A 478 -20.60 -18.16 1.70
C GLY A 478 -20.12 -18.98 0.49
N LYS A 479 -18.82 -18.98 0.21
CA LYS A 479 -18.23 -19.78 -0.86
C LYS A 479 -18.32 -21.28 -0.56
N LEU A 480 -17.99 -21.71 0.65
CA LEU A 480 -18.09 -23.11 1.08
C LEU A 480 -19.55 -23.58 0.98
N HIS A 481 -20.49 -22.78 1.49
CA HIS A 481 -21.91 -23.10 1.39
C HIS A 481 -22.36 -23.31 -0.06
N ARG A 482 -22.01 -22.37 -0.97
CA ARG A 482 -22.34 -22.49 -2.40
C ARG A 482 -21.73 -23.72 -3.06
N LYS A 483 -20.48 -24.08 -2.72
CA LYS A 483 -19.82 -25.28 -3.25
C LYS A 483 -20.52 -26.56 -2.76
N ILE A 484 -20.90 -26.62 -1.50
CA ILE A 484 -21.67 -27.76 -0.94
C ILE A 484 -23.02 -27.90 -1.66
N GLN A 485 -23.78 -26.78 -1.81
CA GLN A 485 -25.08 -26.80 -2.47
C GLN A 485 -25.02 -27.16 -3.97
N SER A 486 -23.88 -26.89 -4.62
CA SER A 486 -23.68 -27.17 -6.06
C SER A 486 -22.86 -28.45 -6.32
N ASP A 487 -22.53 -29.22 -5.31
CA ASP A 487 -21.69 -30.42 -5.38
C ASP A 487 -20.35 -30.19 -6.07
N LYS A 488 -19.71 -29.06 -5.72
CA LYS A 488 -18.40 -28.62 -6.25
C LYS A 488 -17.31 -28.55 -5.19
N THR A 489 -17.46 -29.25 -4.08
CA THR A 489 -16.42 -29.36 -3.04
C THR A 489 -15.14 -29.94 -3.64
N GLY A 490 -13.97 -29.47 -3.18
CA GLY A 490 -12.67 -29.91 -3.69
C GLY A 490 -12.30 -29.41 -5.10
N THR A 491 -13.11 -28.53 -5.73
CA THR A 491 -12.74 -27.94 -7.02
C THR A 491 -11.76 -26.79 -6.82
N HIS A 492 -10.54 -26.87 -7.42
CA HIS A 492 -9.47 -25.92 -7.19
C HIS A 492 -9.28 -24.93 -8.34
N LEU A 493 -9.27 -25.42 -9.58
CA LEU A 493 -9.07 -24.62 -10.78
C LEU A 493 -10.28 -24.69 -11.68
N TYR A 494 -10.54 -23.59 -12.39
CA TYR A 494 -11.49 -23.56 -13.49
C TYR A 494 -10.79 -24.03 -14.76
N GLU A 495 -11.39 -24.97 -15.46
CA GLU A 495 -10.88 -25.48 -16.72
C GLU A 495 -11.17 -24.51 -17.87
N LEU A 496 -10.28 -24.46 -18.86
CA LEU A 496 -10.57 -23.82 -20.13
C LEU A 496 -11.69 -24.62 -20.81
N LYS A 497 -12.84 -23.99 -21.01
CA LYS A 497 -13.85 -24.60 -21.89
C LYS A 497 -13.22 -24.76 -23.28
N ALA A 498 -13.21 -25.97 -23.80
CA ALA A 498 -12.88 -26.19 -25.19
C ALA A 498 -13.80 -25.31 -26.04
N ALA A 499 -13.21 -24.50 -26.93
CA ALA A 499 -13.92 -23.57 -27.80
C ALA A 499 -14.67 -24.36 -28.88
#